data_cc3ee3ff8c6b8633e3f2e4bb24e61ec2
#
_entry.id   cc3ee3ff8c6b8633e3f2e4bb24e61ec2
#
_cell.length_a   1.000
_cell.length_b   1.000
_cell.length_c   1.000
_cell.angle_alpha   90.00
_cell.angle_beta   90.00
_cell.angle_gamma   90.00
#
_symmetry.space_group_name_H-M   'P 1'
#
loop_
_entity.id
_entity.type
_entity.pdbx_description
1 polymer ?
#
loop_
_entity_poly.entity_id
_entity_poly.type
_entity_poly.pdbx_seq_one_letter_code
_entity_poly.pdbx_strand_id
1 'polypeptide(L)'
;VSSLTYNPYYRDANYLFTGNPNLKPSNNYALSLSYFKGFKKFVLNAEVAYSYNKDAIVPVLQSDDTNIIETFGNLDNAQNMKASLFLQWYPFSNNILRLRLYSEVFHQINAFGNEKWNHTGHSFIPSINLAYKKWGVSVFYQTEKKSLVGQTMKTIPSMASVEVSYSPIKNFTLTGGIRYPFYDSWKQTTSVSGTSLLQRTETERIINNANMVYINLVYNFAFGKNKPNLKLKMQNKDKDSGILNRY
;
A
#
# COMPACT_ATOMS: atom_id res chain seq x y z
N VAL A 1 5.35 -6.60 20.19
CA VAL A 1 5.45 -7.21 21.54
C VAL A 1 4.85 -8.60 21.52
N SER A 2 3.66 -8.83 20.95
CA SER A 2 3.00 -10.14 20.89
C SER A 2 3.81 -11.23 20.13
N SER A 3 4.64 -10.84 19.18
CA SER A 3 5.49 -11.77 18.42
C SER A 3 6.63 -12.38 19.25
N LEU A 4 7.08 -11.69 20.30
CA LEU A 4 8.19 -12.09 21.17
C LEU A 4 7.72 -12.83 22.43
N THR A 5 6.44 -12.73 22.79
CA THR A 5 5.94 -13.29 24.04
C THR A 5 5.50 -14.73 23.81
N TYR A 6 6.13 -15.67 24.53
CA TYR A 6 5.66 -17.04 24.58
C TYR A 6 4.37 -17.12 25.39
N ASN A 7 3.24 -17.00 24.69
CA ASN A 7 1.91 -17.13 25.30
C ASN A 7 1.04 -18.01 24.37
N PRO A 8 1.17 -19.32 24.47
CA PRO A 8 0.48 -20.24 23.60
C PRO A 8 -1.02 -20.24 23.88
N TYR A 9 -1.83 -20.22 22.82
CA TYR A 9 -3.26 -20.46 22.91
C TYR A 9 -3.75 -21.27 21.72
N TYR A 10 -4.71 -22.15 21.97
CA TYR A 10 -5.34 -22.96 20.94
C TYR A 10 -6.42 -22.15 20.23
N ARG A 11 -6.33 -22.06 18.90
CA ARG A 11 -7.40 -21.52 18.05
C ARG A 11 -8.42 -22.60 17.69
N ASP A 12 -7.97 -23.86 17.67
CA ASP A 12 -8.75 -25.05 17.39
C ASP A 12 -8.08 -26.26 18.06
N ALA A 13 -8.73 -27.42 18.06
CA ALA A 13 -8.25 -28.62 18.78
C ALA A 13 -6.79 -28.98 18.51
N ASN A 14 -6.34 -28.80 17.26
CA ASN A 14 -4.97 -29.11 16.82
C ASN A 14 -4.26 -27.89 16.19
N TYR A 15 -4.71 -26.66 16.51
CA TYR A 15 -4.13 -25.44 15.96
C TYR A 15 -3.70 -24.50 17.07
N LEU A 16 -2.39 -24.45 17.29
CA LEU A 16 -1.73 -23.66 18.33
C LEU A 16 -1.14 -22.38 17.75
N PHE A 17 -1.39 -21.25 18.41
CA PHE A 17 -0.66 -20.00 18.16
C PHE A 17 0.29 -19.72 19.31
N THR A 18 1.52 -19.33 19.00
CA THR A 18 2.52 -18.93 20.00
C THR A 18 3.47 -17.88 19.45
N GLY A 19 3.95 -16.99 20.31
CA GLY A 19 5.07 -16.10 19.97
C GLY A 19 6.41 -16.85 20.04
N ASN A 20 7.45 -16.22 19.48
CA ASN A 20 8.80 -16.77 19.47
C ASN A 20 9.79 -15.79 20.14
N PRO A 21 10.28 -16.08 21.35
CA PRO A 21 11.24 -15.21 22.04
C PRO A 21 12.64 -15.22 21.41
N ASN A 22 12.94 -16.17 20.52
CA ASN A 22 14.26 -16.36 19.92
C ASN A 22 14.41 -15.62 18.57
N LEU A 23 13.51 -14.69 18.26
CA LEU A 23 13.58 -13.92 17.02
C LEU A 23 14.82 -13.03 16.97
N LYS A 24 15.50 -13.06 15.83
CA LYS A 24 16.62 -12.17 15.52
C LYS A 24 16.11 -10.85 14.95
N PRO A 25 16.85 -9.74 15.14
CA PRO A 25 16.55 -8.48 14.47
C PRO A 25 16.61 -8.62 12.94
N SER A 26 15.62 -8.06 12.26
CA SER A 26 15.59 -8.02 10.81
C SER A 26 16.47 -6.88 10.26
N ASN A 27 17.21 -7.15 9.19
CA ASN A 27 18.01 -6.17 8.47
C ASN A 27 17.45 -5.97 7.06
N ASN A 28 17.12 -4.73 6.73
CA ASN A 28 16.59 -4.38 5.41
C ASN A 28 17.60 -3.55 4.62
N TYR A 29 17.87 -3.99 3.38
CA TYR A 29 18.67 -3.29 2.39
C TYR A 29 17.78 -2.96 1.19
N ALA A 30 17.71 -1.70 0.80
CA ALA A 30 16.87 -1.27 -0.31
C ALA A 30 17.64 -0.34 -1.24
N LEU A 31 17.41 -0.53 -2.54
CA LEU A 31 17.91 0.32 -3.61
C LEU A 31 16.75 0.66 -4.53
N SER A 32 16.64 1.93 -4.92
CA SER A 32 15.67 2.35 -5.91
C SER A 32 16.26 3.36 -6.88
N LEU A 33 15.79 3.31 -8.11
CA LEU A 33 16.07 4.29 -9.14
C LEU A 33 14.73 4.80 -9.68
N SER A 34 14.53 6.10 -9.63
CA SER A 34 13.32 6.74 -10.12
C SER A 34 13.62 7.79 -11.19
N TYR A 35 12.75 7.88 -12.18
CA TYR A 35 12.75 8.89 -13.20
C TYR A 35 11.43 9.65 -13.16
N PHE A 36 11.51 10.96 -12.95
CA PHE A 36 10.38 11.86 -12.97
C PHE A 36 10.48 12.86 -14.12
N LYS A 37 9.40 13.03 -14.87
CA LYS A 37 9.29 14.06 -15.90
C LYS A 37 7.90 14.68 -15.89
N GLY A 38 7.88 16.02 -15.72
CA GLY A 38 6.70 16.84 -15.91
C GLY A 38 6.72 17.52 -17.26
N PHE A 39 5.61 17.42 -18.00
CA PHE A 39 5.32 18.17 -19.21
C PHE A 39 4.09 19.06 -18.97
N LYS A 40 3.79 20.00 -19.87
CA LYS A 40 2.65 20.92 -19.70
C LYS A 40 1.31 20.21 -19.42
N LYS A 41 1.08 19.05 -20.03
CA LYS A 41 -0.17 18.27 -19.91
C LYS A 41 0.03 16.85 -19.40
N PHE A 42 1.26 16.47 -19.08
CA PHE A 42 1.59 15.10 -18.78
C PHE A 42 2.62 15.00 -17.67
N VAL A 43 2.41 14.07 -16.74
CA VAL A 43 3.37 13.73 -15.68
C VAL A 43 3.67 12.25 -15.79
N LEU A 44 4.94 11.93 -15.81
CA LEU A 44 5.49 10.56 -15.80
C LEU A 44 6.34 10.38 -14.56
N ASN A 45 6.16 9.30 -13.85
CA ASN A 45 7.10 8.79 -12.86
C ASN A 45 7.28 7.28 -13.07
N ALA A 46 8.50 6.86 -13.30
CA ALA A 46 8.89 5.45 -13.42
C ALA A 46 9.88 5.11 -12.32
N GLU A 47 9.73 3.97 -11.70
CA GLU A 47 10.61 3.51 -10.62
C GLU A 47 10.93 2.03 -10.80
N VAL A 48 12.20 1.67 -10.59
CA VAL A 48 12.63 0.31 -10.33
C VAL A 48 13.24 0.25 -8.94
N ALA A 49 12.85 -0.77 -8.17
CA ALA A 49 13.31 -0.94 -6.80
C ALA A 49 13.64 -2.41 -6.53
N TYR A 50 14.66 -2.60 -5.72
CA TYR A 50 15.03 -3.89 -5.16
C TYR A 50 15.16 -3.76 -3.65
N SER A 51 14.59 -4.71 -2.92
CA SER A 51 14.80 -4.83 -1.48
C SER A 51 15.19 -6.24 -1.10
N TYR A 52 16.11 -6.34 -0.16
CA TYR A 52 16.58 -7.57 0.45
C TYR A 52 16.45 -7.46 1.96
N ASN A 53 15.65 -8.35 2.55
CA ASN A 53 15.49 -8.45 3.99
C ASN A 53 16.13 -9.76 4.48
N LYS A 54 17.18 -9.61 5.26
CA LYS A 54 17.77 -10.71 6.02
C LYS A 54 17.07 -10.83 7.36
N ASP A 55 16.78 -12.05 7.78
CA ASP A 55 16.10 -12.35 9.04
C ASP A 55 14.73 -11.65 9.17
N ALA A 56 13.98 -11.49 8.04
CA ALA A 56 12.66 -10.88 8.07
C ALA A 56 11.70 -11.64 8.98
N ILE A 57 11.08 -10.95 9.93
CA ILE A 57 10.16 -11.56 10.89
C ILE A 57 8.78 -11.66 10.25
N VAL A 58 8.29 -12.88 10.08
CA VAL A 58 6.99 -13.18 9.46
C VAL A 58 6.26 -14.27 10.22
N PRO A 59 4.92 -14.35 10.13
CA PRO A 59 4.18 -15.53 10.55
C PRO A 59 4.62 -16.74 9.73
N VAL A 60 4.90 -17.85 10.43
CA VAL A 60 5.27 -19.13 9.83
C VAL A 60 4.38 -20.22 10.39
N LEU A 61 4.04 -21.19 9.54
CA LEU A 61 3.36 -22.40 9.95
C LEU A 61 4.37 -23.55 10.05
N GLN A 62 4.30 -24.24 11.15
CA GLN A 62 5.06 -25.45 11.43
C GLN A 62 4.09 -26.56 11.84
N SER A 63 4.47 -27.79 11.73
CA SER A 63 3.72 -28.91 12.26
C SER A 63 4.62 -29.72 13.19
N ASP A 64 4.10 -30.11 14.34
CA ASP A 64 4.59 -31.26 15.07
C ASP A 64 3.71 -32.47 14.69
N ASP A 65 3.96 -33.63 15.31
CA ASP A 65 3.26 -34.87 14.96
C ASP A 65 1.74 -34.81 15.16
N THR A 66 1.22 -33.85 15.93
CA THR A 66 -0.19 -33.76 16.34
C THR A 66 -0.82 -32.38 16.09
N ASN A 67 -0.03 -31.31 16.01
CA ASN A 67 -0.52 -29.96 15.97
C ASN A 67 0.04 -29.15 14.80
N ILE A 68 -0.75 -28.23 14.32
CA ILE A 68 -0.33 -27.11 13.47
C ILE A 68 0.05 -25.96 14.40
N ILE A 69 1.27 -25.47 14.27
CA ILE A 69 1.78 -24.37 15.07
C ILE A 69 1.95 -23.14 14.19
N GLU A 70 1.17 -22.10 14.45
CA GLU A 70 1.41 -20.78 13.89
C GLU A 70 2.29 -19.97 14.85
N THR A 71 3.43 -19.54 14.39
CA THR A 71 4.38 -18.76 15.17
C THR A 71 5.04 -17.69 14.29
N PHE A 72 5.97 -16.93 14.87
CA PHE A 72 6.82 -16.02 14.12
C PHE A 72 8.19 -16.65 13.89
N GLY A 73 8.72 -16.51 12.69
CA GLY A 73 10.06 -16.97 12.33
C GLY A 73 10.85 -15.90 11.60
N ASN A 74 12.17 -16.05 11.60
CA ASN A 74 13.03 -15.24 10.75
C ASN A 74 13.22 -15.97 9.42
N LEU A 75 12.82 -15.34 8.33
CA LEU A 75 13.14 -15.85 6.99
C LEU A 75 14.65 -15.75 6.75
N ASP A 76 15.24 -16.75 6.13
CA ASP A 76 16.66 -16.72 5.74
C ASP A 76 16.92 -15.53 4.79
N ASN A 77 15.99 -15.33 3.87
CA ASN A 77 15.95 -14.14 3.04
C ASN A 77 14.52 -13.85 2.53
N ALA A 78 14.24 -12.56 2.32
CA ALA A 78 13.09 -12.10 1.59
C ALA A 78 13.53 -11.04 0.59
N GLN A 79 13.25 -11.28 -0.69
CA GLN A 79 13.62 -10.38 -1.78
C GLN A 79 12.37 -9.88 -2.48
N ASN A 80 12.41 -8.61 -2.88
CA ASN A 80 11.35 -8.02 -3.69
C ASN A 80 11.97 -7.11 -4.76
N MET A 81 11.68 -7.43 -6.01
CA MET A 81 11.99 -6.62 -7.18
C MET A 81 10.70 -5.99 -7.67
N LYS A 82 10.68 -4.70 -7.90
CA LYS A 82 9.50 -3.96 -8.33
C LYS A 82 9.85 -3.01 -9.48
N ALA A 83 9.01 -2.97 -10.50
CA ALA A 83 8.98 -1.89 -11.47
C ALA A 83 7.59 -1.26 -11.45
N SER A 84 7.53 0.07 -11.35
CA SER A 84 6.27 0.81 -11.31
C SER A 84 6.26 2.00 -12.25
N LEU A 85 5.08 2.33 -12.76
CA LEU A 85 4.83 3.43 -13.66
C LEU A 85 3.61 4.22 -13.18
N PHE A 86 3.79 5.51 -12.97
CA PHE A 86 2.70 6.45 -12.76
C PHE A 86 2.61 7.42 -13.93
N LEU A 87 1.43 7.49 -14.53
CA LEU A 87 1.10 8.42 -15.59
C LEU A 87 -0.06 9.31 -15.15
N GLN A 88 0.04 10.59 -15.43
CA GLN A 88 -1.06 11.52 -15.26
C GLN A 88 -1.17 12.41 -16.49
N TRP A 89 -2.35 12.50 -17.06
CA TRP A 89 -2.62 13.26 -18.27
C TRP A 89 -3.76 14.23 -18.06
N TYR A 90 -3.55 15.45 -18.53
CA TYR A 90 -4.54 16.53 -18.59
C TYR A 90 -4.88 16.81 -20.05
N PRO A 91 -5.89 16.15 -20.63
CA PRO A 91 -6.24 16.33 -22.05
C PRO A 91 -6.55 17.78 -22.41
N PHE A 92 -7.22 18.49 -21.49
CA PHE A 92 -7.66 19.87 -21.68
C PHE A 92 -6.81 20.86 -20.88
N SER A 93 -6.63 22.07 -21.42
CA SER A 93 -5.78 23.11 -20.78
C SER A 93 -6.37 23.69 -19.48
N ASN A 94 -7.66 23.51 -19.25
CA ASN A 94 -8.40 24.01 -18.08
C ASN A 94 -8.48 23.02 -16.92
N ASN A 95 -7.73 21.91 -17.00
CA ASN A 95 -7.70 20.85 -15.96
C ASN A 95 -9.07 20.23 -15.61
N ILE A 96 -10.06 20.38 -16.49
CA ILE A 96 -11.40 19.79 -16.29
C ILE A 96 -11.31 18.28 -16.18
N LEU A 97 -10.49 17.62 -17.01
CA LEU A 97 -10.30 16.18 -17.04
C LEU A 97 -8.87 15.83 -16.65
N ARG A 98 -8.74 14.91 -15.72
CA ARG A 98 -7.46 14.32 -15.29
C ARG A 98 -7.58 12.81 -15.33
N LEU A 99 -6.76 12.20 -16.16
CA LEU A 99 -6.62 10.75 -16.26
C LEU A 99 -5.34 10.34 -15.53
N ARG A 100 -5.41 9.31 -14.70
CA ARG A 100 -4.26 8.75 -14.00
C ARG A 100 -4.21 7.26 -14.21
N LEU A 101 -3.00 6.76 -14.30
CA LEU A 101 -2.69 5.35 -14.31
C LEU A 101 -1.52 5.10 -13.38
N TYR A 102 -1.70 4.20 -12.43
CA TYR A 102 -0.60 3.55 -11.74
C TYR A 102 -0.56 2.08 -12.13
N SER A 103 0.61 1.59 -12.47
CA SER A 103 0.85 0.18 -12.78
C SER A 103 2.13 -0.27 -12.12
N GLU A 104 2.14 -1.48 -11.58
CA GLU A 104 3.34 -2.10 -11.05
C GLU A 104 3.40 -3.58 -11.41
N VAL A 105 4.60 -4.07 -11.61
CA VAL A 105 4.95 -5.49 -11.69
C VAL A 105 6.02 -5.73 -10.64
N PHE A 106 5.90 -6.83 -9.91
CA PHE A 106 6.87 -7.19 -8.88
C PHE A 106 7.12 -8.68 -8.85
N HIS A 107 8.32 -9.04 -8.40
CA HIS A 107 8.72 -10.42 -8.17
C HIS A 107 9.22 -10.55 -6.74
N GLN A 108 8.63 -11.48 -5.98
CA GLN A 108 8.93 -11.73 -4.58
C GLN A 108 9.50 -13.13 -4.40
N ILE A 109 10.53 -13.24 -3.58
CA ILE A 109 11.17 -14.50 -3.21
C ILE A 109 11.32 -14.51 -1.70
N ASN A 110 10.80 -15.54 -1.03
CA ASN A 110 11.00 -15.79 0.39
C ASN A 110 11.62 -17.18 0.57
N ALA A 111 12.57 -17.32 1.51
CA ALA A 111 13.16 -18.58 1.86
C ALA A 111 13.14 -18.78 3.38
N PHE A 112 12.83 -19.99 3.83
CA PHE A 112 12.81 -20.40 5.23
C PHE A 112 13.21 -21.88 5.34
N GLY A 113 14.36 -22.16 5.94
CA GLY A 113 14.95 -23.49 5.96
C GLY A 113 15.24 -24.02 4.54
N ASN A 114 14.75 -25.19 4.23
CA ASN A 114 14.91 -25.80 2.92
C ASN A 114 13.82 -25.40 1.90
N GLU A 115 12.88 -24.54 2.30
CA GLU A 115 11.75 -24.17 1.45
C GLU A 115 11.92 -22.78 0.86
N LYS A 116 11.40 -22.61 -0.36
CA LYS A 116 11.46 -21.36 -1.11
C LYS A 116 10.13 -21.10 -1.81
N TRP A 117 9.57 -19.93 -1.57
CA TRP A 117 8.36 -19.45 -2.24
C TRP A 117 8.73 -18.30 -3.15
N ASN A 118 8.12 -18.26 -4.32
CA ASN A 118 8.25 -17.14 -5.25
C ASN A 118 6.88 -16.76 -5.82
N HIS A 119 6.74 -15.50 -6.15
CA HIS A 119 5.53 -14.97 -6.78
C HIS A 119 5.85 -13.77 -7.66
N THR A 120 5.31 -13.77 -8.87
CA THR A 120 5.28 -12.59 -9.74
C THR A 120 3.86 -12.06 -9.77
N GLY A 121 3.69 -10.82 -9.33
CA GLY A 121 2.40 -10.15 -9.28
C GLY A 121 2.39 -8.85 -10.08
N HIS A 122 1.19 -8.35 -10.30
CA HIS A 122 0.98 -7.06 -10.93
C HIS A 122 -0.18 -6.33 -10.27
N SER A 123 -0.22 -5.01 -10.44
CA SER A 123 -1.36 -4.18 -10.05
C SER A 123 -1.54 -3.09 -11.09
N PHE A 124 -2.79 -2.77 -11.41
CA PHE A 124 -3.17 -1.75 -12.37
C PHE A 124 -4.29 -0.92 -11.77
N ILE A 125 -4.07 0.40 -11.68
CA ILE A 125 -4.96 1.33 -10.97
C ILE A 125 -5.23 2.55 -11.86
N PRO A 126 -6.19 2.46 -12.80
CA PRO A 126 -6.68 3.61 -13.53
C PRO A 126 -7.61 4.47 -12.67
N SER A 127 -7.58 5.78 -12.87
CA SER A 127 -8.58 6.68 -12.33
C SER A 127 -8.88 7.85 -13.24
N ILE A 128 -10.12 8.30 -13.21
CA ILE A 128 -10.64 9.42 -13.99
C ILE A 128 -11.19 10.45 -13.00
N ASN A 129 -10.78 11.69 -13.14
CA ASN A 129 -11.33 12.80 -12.37
C ASN A 129 -11.78 13.90 -13.32
N LEU A 130 -13.05 14.21 -13.28
CA LEU A 130 -13.69 15.29 -14.01
C LEU A 130 -14.09 16.38 -13.01
N ALA A 131 -13.74 17.62 -13.28
CA ALA A 131 -14.15 18.78 -12.49
C ALA A 131 -14.70 19.85 -13.42
N TYR A 132 -15.99 20.17 -13.31
CA TYR A 132 -16.63 21.18 -14.11
C TYR A 132 -17.51 22.09 -13.27
N LYS A 133 -17.16 23.38 -13.22
CA LYS A 133 -17.82 24.37 -12.36
C LYS A 133 -17.85 23.93 -10.90
N LYS A 134 -19.03 23.60 -10.37
CA LYS A 134 -19.28 23.18 -9.00
C LYS A 134 -19.35 21.66 -8.84
N TRP A 135 -19.24 20.92 -9.94
CA TRP A 135 -19.38 19.47 -9.98
C TRP A 135 -18.04 18.77 -10.13
N GLY A 136 -17.88 17.66 -9.46
CA GLY A 136 -16.77 16.73 -9.65
C GLY A 136 -17.29 15.31 -9.82
N VAL A 137 -16.62 14.54 -10.67
CA VAL A 137 -16.85 13.10 -10.83
C VAL A 137 -15.50 12.41 -10.72
N SER A 138 -15.43 11.37 -9.89
CA SER A 138 -14.25 10.54 -9.73
C SER A 138 -14.62 9.09 -9.95
N VAL A 139 -13.85 8.41 -10.79
CA VAL A 139 -13.95 6.96 -11.02
C VAL A 139 -12.59 6.35 -10.73
N PHE A 140 -12.59 5.29 -9.96
CA PHE A 140 -11.40 4.57 -9.55
C PHE A 140 -11.62 3.08 -9.76
N TYR A 141 -10.59 2.40 -10.22
CA TYR A 141 -10.54 0.94 -10.30
C TYR A 141 -9.16 0.45 -9.92
N GLN A 142 -9.09 -0.67 -9.24
CA GLN A 142 -7.86 -1.41 -8.93
C GLN A 142 -8.07 -2.88 -9.25
N THR A 143 -7.15 -3.48 -9.98
CA THR A 143 -7.16 -4.93 -10.22
C THR A 143 -6.88 -5.71 -8.95
N GLU A 144 -7.29 -6.97 -8.93
CA GLU A 144 -6.84 -7.92 -7.90
C GLU A 144 -5.30 -7.93 -7.83
N LYS A 145 -4.77 -7.95 -6.61
CA LYS A 145 -3.34 -8.05 -6.36
C LYS A 145 -3.06 -9.21 -5.43
N LYS A 146 -2.17 -10.10 -5.86
CA LYS A 146 -1.62 -11.17 -5.02
C LYS A 146 -0.21 -10.80 -4.59
N SER A 147 0.12 -11.06 -3.34
CA SER A 147 1.44 -10.79 -2.77
C SER A 147 1.83 -11.88 -1.80
N LEU A 148 3.12 -12.18 -1.74
CA LEU A 148 3.69 -13.17 -0.85
C LEU A 148 4.15 -12.50 0.45
N VAL A 149 3.64 -12.97 1.59
CA VAL A 149 4.01 -12.53 2.93
C VAL A 149 4.46 -13.75 3.72
N GLY A 150 5.76 -13.91 3.93
CA GLY A 150 6.31 -15.14 4.49
C GLY A 150 5.99 -16.35 3.60
N GLN A 151 5.29 -17.32 4.15
CA GLN A 151 4.80 -18.53 3.48
C GLN A 151 3.39 -18.35 2.87
N THR A 152 2.77 -17.17 3.07
CA THR A 152 1.36 -16.93 2.77
C THR A 152 1.20 -16.10 1.51
N MET A 153 0.44 -16.60 0.56
CA MET A 153 -0.06 -15.81 -0.57
C MET A 153 -1.32 -15.05 -0.15
N LYS A 154 -1.21 -13.74 -0.09
CA LYS A 154 -2.33 -12.86 0.28
C LYS A 154 -2.94 -12.22 -0.96
N THR A 155 -4.24 -12.38 -1.14
CA THR A 155 -4.99 -11.76 -2.24
C THR A 155 -5.75 -10.53 -1.75
N ILE A 156 -5.51 -9.38 -2.36
CA ILE A 156 -6.32 -8.17 -2.21
C ILE A 156 -7.27 -8.15 -3.41
N PRO A 157 -8.59 -8.21 -3.21
CA PRO A 157 -9.54 -8.26 -4.30
C PRO A 157 -9.54 -6.97 -5.12
N SER A 158 -10.07 -7.04 -6.32
CA SER A 158 -10.31 -5.84 -7.14
C SER A 158 -11.25 -4.88 -6.43
N MET A 159 -11.02 -3.59 -6.62
CA MET A 159 -11.81 -2.51 -6.02
C MET A 159 -12.26 -1.54 -7.10
N ALA A 160 -13.51 -1.05 -6.98
CA ALA A 160 -14.02 0.02 -7.82
C ALA A 160 -14.78 1.03 -6.97
N SER A 161 -14.75 2.29 -7.37
CA SER A 161 -15.62 3.32 -6.80
C SER A 161 -16.00 4.36 -7.84
N VAL A 162 -17.20 4.91 -7.67
CA VAL A 162 -17.70 6.06 -8.42
C VAL A 162 -18.19 7.09 -7.41
N GLU A 163 -17.74 8.32 -7.56
CA GLU A 163 -18.08 9.43 -6.67
C GLU A 163 -18.53 10.63 -7.49
N VAL A 164 -19.56 11.32 -7.01
CA VAL A 164 -20.01 12.60 -7.54
C VAL A 164 -19.98 13.61 -6.41
N SER A 165 -19.31 14.72 -6.61
CA SER A 165 -19.21 15.81 -5.66
C SER A 165 -19.86 17.09 -6.19
N TYR A 166 -20.44 17.87 -5.27
CA TYR A 166 -21.02 19.18 -5.55
C TYR A 166 -20.56 20.19 -4.51
N SER A 167 -19.93 21.28 -4.97
CA SER A 167 -19.42 22.36 -4.12
C SER A 167 -20.17 23.66 -4.44
N PRO A 168 -21.36 23.89 -3.82
CA PRO A 168 -22.16 25.10 -4.07
C PRO A 168 -21.46 26.39 -3.69
N ILE A 169 -20.69 26.35 -2.60
CA ILE A 169 -19.88 27.44 -2.07
C ILE A 169 -18.45 26.97 -1.77
N LYS A 170 -17.51 27.92 -1.66
CA LYS A 170 -16.07 27.64 -1.57
C LYS A 170 -15.68 26.65 -0.44
N ASN A 171 -16.40 26.68 0.66
CA ASN A 171 -16.02 25.92 1.86
C ASN A 171 -16.90 24.70 2.12
N PHE A 172 -17.86 24.41 1.26
CA PHE A 172 -18.80 23.31 1.43
C PHE A 172 -18.75 22.35 0.24
N THR A 173 -18.63 21.07 0.52
CA THR A 173 -18.68 20.00 -0.47
C THR A 173 -19.58 18.87 0.01
N LEU A 174 -20.52 18.51 -0.83
CA LEU A 174 -21.35 17.32 -0.72
C LEU A 174 -20.79 16.27 -1.68
N THR A 175 -20.52 15.07 -1.22
CA THR A 175 -20.08 13.94 -2.04
C THR A 175 -20.99 12.75 -1.83
N GLY A 176 -21.55 12.22 -2.89
CA GLY A 176 -22.23 10.93 -2.92
C GLY A 176 -21.42 9.93 -3.71
N GLY A 177 -21.35 8.70 -3.28
CA GLY A 177 -20.56 7.68 -3.98
C GLY A 177 -21.05 6.27 -3.72
N ILE A 178 -20.56 5.37 -4.57
CA ILE A 178 -20.74 3.93 -4.43
C ILE A 178 -19.38 3.26 -4.47
N ARG A 179 -19.13 2.37 -3.51
CA ARG A 179 -17.96 1.48 -3.47
C ARG A 179 -18.39 0.07 -3.85
N TYR A 180 -17.49 -0.63 -4.53
CA TYR A 180 -17.74 -1.99 -5.02
C TYR A 180 -19.06 -2.11 -5.80
N PRO A 181 -19.34 -1.21 -6.78
CA PRO A 181 -20.53 -1.32 -7.59
C PRO A 181 -20.52 -2.64 -8.38
N PHE A 182 -21.68 -3.30 -8.47
CA PHE A 182 -21.87 -4.56 -9.18
C PHE A 182 -21.18 -5.78 -8.57
N TYR A 183 -20.77 -5.72 -7.31
CA TYR A 183 -20.23 -6.87 -6.58
C TYR A 183 -21.30 -7.51 -5.70
N ASP A 184 -21.33 -8.84 -5.67
CA ASP A 184 -22.20 -9.58 -4.74
C ASP A 184 -21.62 -9.59 -3.33
N SER A 185 -20.30 -9.53 -3.22
CA SER A 185 -19.57 -9.51 -1.95
C SER A 185 -18.14 -9.06 -2.17
N TRP A 186 -17.52 -8.49 -1.16
CA TRP A 186 -16.07 -8.29 -1.14
C TRP A 186 -15.39 -9.55 -0.59
N LYS A 187 -14.35 -10.02 -1.27
CA LYS A 187 -13.66 -11.27 -0.98
C LYS A 187 -12.18 -11.04 -0.76
N GLN A 188 -11.65 -11.53 0.33
CA GLN A 188 -10.20 -11.64 0.54
C GLN A 188 -9.85 -13.11 0.71
N THR A 189 -8.90 -13.60 -0.07
CA THR A 189 -8.42 -14.98 0.04
C THR A 189 -6.98 -14.95 0.54
N THR A 190 -6.70 -15.67 1.59
CA THR A 190 -5.35 -15.93 2.08
C THR A 190 -5.05 -17.40 1.88
N SER A 191 -4.03 -17.71 1.08
CA SER A 191 -3.62 -19.06 0.80
C SER A 191 -2.22 -19.28 1.38
N VAL A 192 -2.05 -20.31 2.16
CA VAL A 192 -0.76 -20.71 2.69
C VAL A 192 -0.24 -21.86 1.84
N SER A 193 0.79 -21.62 1.04
CA SER A 193 1.58 -22.67 0.44
C SER A 193 2.63 -23.10 1.48
N GLY A 194 2.22 -23.92 2.42
CA GLY A 194 3.11 -24.42 3.46
C GLY A 194 4.08 -25.46 2.93
N THR A 195 4.76 -26.11 3.85
CA THR A 195 5.57 -27.31 3.61
C THR A 195 4.79 -28.33 2.78
N SER A 196 5.45 -29.28 2.19
CA SER A 196 4.81 -30.40 1.48
C SER A 196 3.73 -31.14 2.30
N LEU A 197 3.67 -30.88 3.61
CA LEU A 197 2.79 -31.55 4.57
C LEU A 197 1.57 -30.70 4.98
N LEU A 198 1.60 -29.38 4.77
CA LEU A 198 0.53 -28.48 5.26
C LEU A 198 0.14 -27.44 4.22
N GLN A 199 -1.11 -27.48 3.80
CA GLN A 199 -1.71 -26.46 2.96
C GLN A 199 -3.00 -25.94 3.61
N ARG A 200 -3.09 -24.62 3.82
CA ARG A 200 -4.28 -23.96 4.35
C ARG A 200 -4.78 -22.89 3.38
N THR A 201 -6.06 -22.87 3.14
CA THR A 201 -6.73 -21.78 2.42
C THR A 201 -7.78 -21.15 3.33
N GLU A 202 -7.70 -19.86 3.51
CA GLU A 202 -8.69 -19.07 4.24
C GLU A 202 -9.33 -18.07 3.28
N THR A 203 -10.67 -18.02 3.26
CA THR A 203 -11.42 -17.06 2.45
C THR A 203 -12.34 -16.26 3.36
N GLU A 204 -12.09 -14.97 3.43
CA GLU A 204 -12.99 -14.02 4.10
C GLU A 204 -13.95 -13.42 3.06
N ARG A 205 -15.24 -13.43 3.38
CA ARG A 205 -16.29 -12.86 2.54
C ARG A 205 -17.08 -11.83 3.34
N ILE A 206 -17.04 -10.57 2.92
CA ILE A 206 -17.75 -9.47 3.56
C ILE A 206 -18.89 -9.02 2.64
N ILE A 207 -20.10 -9.46 2.95
CA ILE A 207 -21.30 -9.20 2.11
C ILE A 207 -21.68 -7.72 2.19
N ASN A 208 -21.65 -7.12 3.38
CA ASN A 208 -22.13 -5.76 3.63
C ASN A 208 -21.28 -4.65 2.98
N ASN A 209 -20.10 -4.97 2.45
CA ASN A 209 -19.25 -4.00 1.76
C ASN A 209 -19.48 -3.95 0.25
N ALA A 210 -20.32 -4.85 -0.29
CA ALA A 210 -20.69 -4.82 -1.70
C ALA A 210 -21.76 -3.74 -1.94
N ASN A 211 -21.64 -3.01 -3.06
CA ASN A 211 -22.57 -1.95 -3.45
C ASN A 211 -22.82 -0.89 -2.36
N MET A 212 -21.79 -0.59 -1.57
CA MET A 212 -21.90 0.35 -0.45
C MET A 212 -22.08 1.78 -0.94
N VAL A 213 -23.28 2.33 -0.76
CA VAL A 213 -23.59 3.74 -1.04
C VAL A 213 -23.28 4.57 0.20
N TYR A 214 -22.70 5.75 -0.01
CA TYR A 214 -22.39 6.70 1.06
C TYR A 214 -22.59 8.14 0.64
N ILE A 215 -22.83 8.99 1.63
CA ILE A 215 -22.88 10.45 1.48
C ILE A 215 -21.90 11.05 2.49
N ASN A 216 -21.10 12.00 2.04
CA ASN A 216 -20.15 12.74 2.84
C ASN A 216 -20.39 14.24 2.69
N LEU A 217 -20.42 14.94 3.83
CA LEU A 217 -20.56 16.40 3.90
C LEU A 217 -19.29 16.97 4.53
N VAL A 218 -18.63 17.85 3.82
CA VAL A 218 -17.42 18.53 4.29
C VAL A 218 -17.67 20.03 4.29
N TYR A 219 -17.53 20.66 5.47
CA TYR A 219 -17.52 22.09 5.61
C TYR A 219 -16.21 22.55 6.24
N ASN A 220 -15.45 23.35 5.53
CA ASN A 220 -14.18 23.89 5.99
C ASN A 220 -14.41 25.31 6.52
N PHE A 221 -14.18 25.52 7.79
CA PHE A 221 -14.19 26.86 8.39
C PHE A 221 -12.80 27.20 8.92
N ALA A 222 -12.38 28.41 8.65
CA ALA A 222 -11.12 28.95 9.15
C ALA A 222 -11.42 30.17 10.01
N PHE A 223 -10.92 30.17 11.22
CA PHE A 223 -10.96 31.31 12.12
C PHE A 223 -9.57 31.97 12.15
N GLY A 224 -9.56 33.31 12.07
CA GLY A 224 -8.35 34.11 12.16
C GLY A 224 -8.03 34.91 10.90
N LYS A 225 -7.17 35.89 11.03
CA LYS A 225 -6.67 36.69 9.90
C LYS A 225 -5.67 35.86 9.11
N ASN A 226 -5.87 35.73 7.79
CA ASN A 226 -4.84 35.21 6.90
C ASN A 226 -3.60 36.11 7.05
N LYS A 227 -2.61 35.67 7.82
CA LYS A 227 -1.30 36.32 7.74
C LYS A 227 -0.73 35.93 6.37
N PRO A 228 -0.33 36.93 5.54
CA PRO A 228 0.39 36.61 4.33
C PRO A 228 1.60 35.75 4.71
N ASN A 229 1.87 34.70 3.95
CA ASN A 229 3.06 33.90 4.14
C ASN A 229 4.25 34.85 4.18
N LEU A 230 4.79 35.09 5.35
CA LEU A 230 6.06 35.77 5.51
C LEU A 230 7.05 34.90 4.72
N LYS A 231 7.42 35.37 3.52
CA LYS A 231 8.61 34.86 2.87
C LYS A 231 9.76 35.20 3.83
N LEU A 232 10.13 34.24 4.64
CA LEU A 232 11.38 34.29 5.38
C LEU A 232 12.48 34.39 4.34
N LYS A 233 12.83 35.62 3.95
CA LYS A 233 14.14 35.89 3.36
C LYS A 233 15.12 35.57 4.49
N MET A 234 15.69 34.39 4.48
CA MET A 234 16.93 34.15 5.21
C MET A 234 17.95 35.11 4.62
N GLN A 235 18.11 36.27 5.21
CA GLN A 235 19.26 37.10 4.99
C GLN A 235 20.38 36.47 5.81
N ASN A 236 21.04 35.48 5.26
CA ASN A 236 22.35 35.05 5.76
C ASN A 236 23.30 36.23 5.56
N LYS A 237 23.39 37.11 6.55
CA LYS A 237 24.40 38.17 6.65
C LYS A 237 25.65 37.67 7.36
N ASP A 238 25.82 36.40 7.54
CA ASP A 238 27.11 35.85 7.95
C ASP A 238 28.08 36.09 6.79
N LYS A 239 28.70 37.25 6.84
CA LYS A 239 30.01 37.43 6.24
C LYS A 239 30.90 36.46 6.97
N ASP A 240 31.14 35.32 6.36
CA ASP A 240 32.18 34.38 6.76
C ASP A 240 33.50 35.14 6.73
N SER A 241 33.87 35.74 7.87
CA SER A 241 35.21 36.18 8.11
C SER A 241 36.01 34.92 8.38
N GLY A 242 36.36 34.23 7.24
CA GLY A 242 37.04 32.96 7.28
C GLY A 242 38.26 33.01 8.20
N ILE A 243 38.31 32.06 9.11
CA ILE A 243 39.43 31.73 9.98
C ILE A 243 40.67 31.28 9.16
N LEU A 244 40.69 31.48 7.85
CA LEU A 244 41.79 31.08 6.95
C LEU A 244 42.67 32.24 6.43
N ASN A 245 42.63 33.41 7.08
CA ASN A 245 43.63 34.44 6.83
C ASN A 245 44.57 34.57 8.03
N ARG A 246 45.29 33.52 8.35
CA ARG A 246 46.59 33.59 9.05
C ARG A 246 47.56 32.55 8.53
N TYR A 247 48.55 33.09 7.89
CA TYR A 247 49.85 32.59 7.38
C TYR A 247 49.89 32.26 5.92
#